data_9b378567cc13f913de6241672dbe66d0
#
_entry.id   9b378567cc13f913de6241672dbe66d0
#
_cell.length_a   1.000
_cell.length_b   1.000
_cell.length_c   1.000
_cell.angle_alpha   90.00
_cell.angle_beta   90.00
_cell.angle_gamma   90.00
#
_symmetry.space_group_name_H-M   'P 1'
#
loop_
_entity.id
_entity.type
_entity.pdbx_description
1 polymer ?
#
loop_
_entity_poly.entity_id
_entity_poly.type
_entity_poly.pdbx_seq_one_letter_code
_entity_poly.pdbx_strand_id
1 'polypeptide(L)'
;MNLTIAIRAGTAALLILAGSGSASAQLGGLGRSLGGQLLKHSPANKLLGGEEPITTSLPDARWADVSKDGFTPREALRSLMTLQRTPNGGFVLQPGYYMLVDQSYCLHAGTHGPGGGDGYLYAPPKGPAQDAVMTIVRNSVNRPEIQQHDIQLLLWAIIARAKFENLSTELKAVAARLLTPRQLAGLNRTALDFLPAEVMNRMPGPLRQVAEAEQSLRSMLTSGGSFSEMERVAVLAGMAPRGPGSVDVPSGRWSAHPDGYFIRYIPSGYSTTRVELWVPQGSGAIGREYDPATHIAVPGNTSRQRLIQSARPQRT
;
A
#
# COMPACT_ATOMS: atom_id res chain seq x y z
N MET A 1 38.50 41.41 46.55
CA MET A 1 37.15 41.58 45.99
C MET A 1 36.75 40.23 45.33
N ASN A 2 36.16 39.34 46.13
CA ASN A 2 35.82 37.96 45.72
C ASN A 2 34.32 37.89 45.50
N LEU A 3 33.92 37.51 44.30
CA LEU A 3 32.52 37.30 43.93
C LEU A 3 32.22 35.79 43.91
N THR A 4 31.46 35.34 44.89
CA THR A 4 31.04 33.95 45.05
C THR A 4 29.69 33.76 44.32
N ILE A 5 29.63 32.91 43.29
CA ILE A 5 28.40 32.53 42.61
C ILE A 5 27.82 31.28 43.30
N ALA A 6 26.64 31.41 43.88
CA ALA A 6 25.90 30.32 44.49
C ALA A 6 25.00 29.62 43.45
N ILE A 7 25.23 28.31 43.25
CA ILE A 7 24.38 27.44 42.46
C ILE A 7 23.25 26.90 43.36
N ARG A 8 21.99 27.23 43.05
CA ARG A 8 20.83 26.65 43.71
C ARG A 8 20.40 25.38 42.93
N ALA A 9 20.53 24.25 43.63
CA ALA A 9 19.92 23.00 43.18
C ALA A 9 18.43 22.99 43.55
N GLY A 10 17.57 22.92 42.55
CA GLY A 10 16.13 22.75 42.73
C GLY A 10 15.75 21.27 42.71
N THR A 11 15.37 20.73 43.86
CA THR A 11 14.82 19.39 44.04
C THR A 11 13.36 19.40 43.61
N ALA A 12 13.02 18.72 42.53
CA ALA A 12 11.63 18.49 42.12
C ALA A 12 11.11 17.21 42.82
N ALA A 13 10.18 17.39 43.76
CA ALA A 13 9.49 16.31 44.42
C ALA A 13 8.48 15.68 43.50
N LEU A 14 8.58 14.35 43.26
CA LEU A 14 7.68 13.54 42.52
C LEU A 14 6.51 13.11 43.42
N LEU A 15 5.33 13.68 43.24
CA LEU A 15 4.09 13.25 43.89
C LEU A 15 3.53 12.05 43.11
N ILE A 16 3.60 10.87 43.71
CA ILE A 16 2.90 9.65 43.22
C ILE A 16 1.50 9.69 43.80
N LEU A 17 0.52 9.99 42.93
CA LEU A 17 -0.90 9.75 43.19
C LEU A 17 -1.27 8.37 42.64
N ALA A 18 -1.53 7.45 43.57
CA ALA A 18 -2.11 6.16 43.27
C ALA A 18 -3.60 6.33 42.91
N GLY A 19 -3.92 6.30 41.60
CA GLY A 19 -5.27 6.21 41.05
C GLY A 19 -5.37 4.94 40.23
N SER A 20 -5.99 3.91 40.79
CA SER A 20 -6.33 2.67 40.11
C SER A 20 -7.46 2.93 39.13
N GLY A 21 -7.17 2.88 37.82
CA GLY A 21 -8.21 2.92 36.78
C GLY A 21 -7.65 3.29 35.40
N SER A 22 -7.58 2.30 34.52
CA SER A 22 -7.60 2.45 33.04
C SER A 22 -6.45 3.19 32.34
N ALA A 23 -5.19 2.98 32.73
CA ALA A 23 -4.03 3.57 32.06
C ALA A 23 -3.52 2.80 30.80
N SER A 24 -4.06 1.61 30.53
CA SER A 24 -3.57 0.74 29.44
C SER A 24 -4.01 1.16 28.05
N ALA A 25 -5.09 1.95 27.92
CA ALA A 25 -5.60 2.36 26.60
C ALA A 25 -4.89 3.60 26.00
N GLN A 26 -4.33 4.48 26.84
CA GLN A 26 -3.69 5.72 26.36
C GLN A 26 -2.21 5.53 25.98
N LEU A 27 -1.49 4.62 26.62
CA LEU A 27 -0.10 4.29 26.24
C LEU A 27 0.00 3.55 24.89
N GLY A 28 -1.02 2.80 24.51
CA GLY A 28 -1.11 2.16 23.19
C GLY A 28 -1.24 3.13 22.03
N GLY A 29 -1.82 4.32 22.23
CA GLY A 29 -1.99 5.36 21.22
C GLY A 29 -0.71 6.16 20.94
N LEU A 30 0.02 6.49 21.98
CA LEU A 30 1.29 7.26 21.88
C LEU A 30 2.43 6.43 21.24
N GLY A 31 2.52 5.13 21.56
CA GLY A 31 3.51 4.22 20.95
C GLY A 31 3.26 3.99 19.44
N ARG A 32 2.00 3.99 19.00
CA ARG A 32 1.63 3.85 17.57
C ARG A 32 1.92 5.10 16.75
N SER A 33 1.75 6.28 17.33
CA SER A 33 2.07 7.57 16.69
C SER A 33 3.57 7.78 16.53
N LEU A 34 4.37 7.41 17.52
CA LEU A 34 5.82 7.56 17.51
C LEU A 34 6.51 6.56 16.57
N GLY A 35 6.04 5.31 16.47
CA GLY A 35 6.60 4.31 15.57
C GLY A 35 6.46 4.68 14.09
N GLY A 36 5.30 5.22 13.69
CA GLY A 36 5.05 5.67 12.31
C GLY A 36 5.81 6.94 11.94
N GLN A 37 6.03 7.84 12.90
CA GLN A 37 6.80 9.08 12.67
C GLN A 37 8.31 8.82 12.69
N LEU A 38 8.80 7.92 13.54
CA LEU A 38 10.22 7.53 13.57
C LEU A 38 10.66 6.85 12.27
N LEU A 39 9.80 6.07 11.62
CA LEU A 39 10.08 5.49 10.31
C LEU A 39 10.10 6.53 9.18
N LYS A 40 9.24 7.56 9.22
CA LYS A 40 9.23 8.65 8.22
C LYS A 40 10.47 9.54 8.26
N HIS A 41 11.13 9.68 9.42
CA HIS A 41 12.33 10.52 9.63
C HIS A 41 13.57 9.70 9.94
N SER A 42 13.52 8.37 9.76
CA SER A 42 14.67 7.50 9.97
C SER A 42 15.82 7.88 9.03
N PRO A 43 17.07 7.92 9.53
CA PRO A 43 18.25 8.00 8.67
C PRO A 43 18.27 6.94 7.57
N ALA A 44 17.62 5.78 7.79
CA ALA A 44 17.43 4.74 6.79
C ALA A 44 16.67 5.21 5.55
N ASN A 45 15.62 6.06 5.68
CA ASN A 45 14.91 6.60 4.51
C ASN A 45 15.78 7.56 3.69
N LYS A 46 16.68 8.32 4.34
CA LYS A 46 17.68 9.12 3.63
C LYS A 46 18.71 8.25 2.89
N LEU A 47 19.09 7.12 3.47
CA LEU A 47 20.01 6.15 2.86
C LEU A 47 19.36 5.38 1.70
N LEU A 48 18.03 5.16 1.74
CA LEU A 48 17.24 4.54 0.67
C LEU A 48 16.81 5.53 -0.43
N GLY A 49 17.38 6.73 -0.47
CA GLY A 49 17.07 7.73 -1.51
C GLY A 49 15.76 8.47 -1.29
N GLY A 50 15.31 8.62 -0.04
CA GLY A 50 14.13 9.40 0.33
C GLY A 50 12.87 8.55 0.58
N GLU A 51 11.71 9.17 0.40
CA GLU A 51 10.39 8.53 0.61
C GLU A 51 10.16 7.35 -0.36
N GLU A 52 9.49 6.28 0.10
CA GLU A 52 9.06 5.16 -0.75
C GLU A 52 8.27 5.68 -1.96
N PRO A 53 8.49 5.15 -3.18
CA PRO A 53 7.81 5.61 -4.40
C PRO A 53 6.30 5.58 -4.30
N ILE A 54 5.77 4.52 -3.73
CA ILE A 54 4.37 4.36 -3.35
C ILE A 54 4.31 3.84 -1.93
N THR A 55 3.67 4.55 -1.04
CA THR A 55 3.58 4.18 0.36
C THR A 55 2.14 4.29 0.86
N THR A 56 1.81 3.41 1.78
CA THR A 56 0.63 3.47 2.61
C THR A 56 0.81 2.47 3.75
N SER A 57 0.27 2.75 4.91
CA SER A 57 0.46 1.91 6.08
C SER A 57 -0.83 1.80 6.90
N LEU A 58 -0.84 0.91 7.90
CA LEU A 58 -2.00 0.77 8.79
C LEU A 58 -2.45 2.08 9.46
N PRO A 59 -1.56 3.01 9.88
CA PRO A 59 -1.99 4.34 10.32
C PRO A 59 -2.74 5.15 9.25
N ASP A 60 -2.52 4.88 7.96
CA ASP A 60 -3.25 5.53 6.87
C ASP A 60 -4.64 4.92 6.66
N ALA A 61 -4.88 3.69 7.13
CA ALA A 61 -6.16 2.99 7.08
C ALA A 61 -7.12 3.42 8.21
N ARG A 62 -7.18 4.70 8.49
CA ARG A 62 -7.96 5.29 9.59
C ARG A 62 -9.48 5.24 9.42
N TRP A 63 -9.94 4.92 8.22
CA TRP A 63 -11.38 4.79 7.91
C TRP A 63 -11.90 3.37 8.15
N ALA A 64 -11.09 2.47 8.67
CA ALA A 64 -11.55 1.15 9.10
C ALA A 64 -12.50 1.28 10.29
N ASP A 65 -13.65 0.59 10.20
CA ASP A 65 -14.68 0.58 11.23
C ASP A 65 -14.86 -0.82 11.80
N VAL A 66 -14.35 -1.07 13.02
CA VAL A 66 -14.44 -2.36 13.70
C VAL A 66 -15.88 -2.86 13.90
N SER A 67 -16.84 -1.94 14.02
CA SER A 67 -18.25 -2.31 14.19
C SER A 67 -18.84 -2.96 12.93
N LYS A 68 -18.12 -2.89 11.81
CA LYS A 68 -18.52 -3.47 10.52
C LYS A 68 -17.90 -4.83 10.24
N ASP A 69 -17.04 -5.34 11.13
CA ASP A 69 -16.52 -6.70 11.01
C ASP A 69 -17.69 -7.69 11.02
N GLY A 70 -17.72 -8.60 10.04
CA GLY A 70 -18.79 -9.58 9.88
C GLY A 70 -20.14 -9.02 9.44
N PHE A 71 -20.28 -7.71 9.24
CA PHE A 71 -21.50 -7.11 8.71
C PHE A 71 -21.77 -7.57 7.28
N THR A 72 -23.02 -7.94 7.01
CA THR A 72 -23.48 -8.27 5.65
C THR A 72 -24.66 -7.36 5.29
N PRO A 73 -24.58 -6.64 4.16
CA PRO A 73 -25.70 -5.86 3.66
C PRO A 73 -26.93 -6.72 3.42
N ARG A 74 -28.13 -6.15 3.61
CA ARG A 74 -29.40 -6.84 3.33
C ARG A 74 -29.73 -6.87 1.85
N GLU A 75 -29.14 -5.98 1.08
CA GLU A 75 -29.31 -5.88 -0.36
C GLU A 75 -28.68 -7.10 -1.05
N ALA A 76 -29.28 -7.54 -2.16
CA ALA A 76 -28.71 -8.60 -2.97
C ALA A 76 -27.38 -8.19 -3.56
N LEU A 77 -26.37 -9.07 -3.48
CA LEU A 77 -25.05 -8.86 -4.07
C LEU A 77 -25.18 -8.84 -5.61
N ARG A 78 -24.72 -7.78 -6.24
CA ARG A 78 -24.73 -7.58 -7.70
C ARG A 78 -23.31 -7.40 -8.23
N SER A 79 -23.13 -7.67 -9.51
CA SER A 79 -21.85 -7.34 -10.15
C SER A 79 -21.66 -5.81 -10.20
N LEU A 80 -20.48 -5.34 -9.86
CA LEU A 80 -20.09 -3.92 -10.01
C LEU A 80 -20.16 -3.49 -11.49
N MET A 81 -19.98 -4.44 -12.41
CA MET A 81 -20.08 -4.22 -13.85
C MET A 81 -21.48 -3.83 -14.34
N THR A 82 -22.51 -3.91 -13.48
CA THR A 82 -23.85 -3.40 -13.78
C THR A 82 -23.97 -1.89 -13.66
N LEU A 83 -22.98 -1.24 -13.03
CA LEU A 83 -22.93 0.20 -12.89
C LEU A 83 -22.36 0.86 -14.16
N GLN A 84 -22.76 2.13 -14.36
CA GLN A 84 -22.21 2.95 -15.43
C GLN A 84 -20.70 3.13 -15.23
N ARG A 85 -19.93 2.89 -16.29
CA ARG A 85 -18.48 3.14 -16.32
C ARG A 85 -18.20 4.63 -16.52
N THR A 86 -17.14 5.10 -15.87
CA THR A 86 -16.61 6.45 -16.07
C THR A 86 -15.54 6.44 -17.19
N PRO A 87 -15.18 7.59 -17.76
CA PRO A 87 -14.06 7.68 -18.71
C PRO A 87 -12.73 7.23 -18.14
N ASN A 88 -12.52 7.34 -16.80
CA ASN A 88 -11.33 6.86 -16.10
C ASN A 88 -11.33 5.35 -15.86
N GLY A 89 -12.38 4.65 -16.27
CA GLY A 89 -12.51 3.21 -16.05
C GLY A 89 -13.08 2.84 -14.68
N GLY A 90 -13.47 3.81 -13.85
CA GLY A 90 -14.20 3.60 -12.60
C GLY A 90 -15.69 3.33 -12.80
N PHE A 91 -16.49 3.51 -11.76
CA PHE A 91 -17.93 3.21 -11.73
C PHE A 91 -18.70 4.33 -11.04
N VAL A 92 -19.83 4.74 -11.62
CA VAL A 92 -20.75 5.70 -10.99
C VAL A 92 -21.58 4.96 -9.93
N LEU A 93 -21.36 5.30 -8.66
CA LEU A 93 -21.98 4.61 -7.54
C LEU A 93 -23.49 4.85 -7.47
N GLN A 94 -24.23 3.76 -7.22
CA GLN A 94 -25.66 3.74 -6.93
C GLN A 94 -25.89 2.99 -5.61
N PRO A 95 -27.02 3.19 -4.93
CA PRO A 95 -27.34 2.44 -3.72
C PRO A 95 -27.36 0.94 -4.00
N GLY A 96 -26.77 0.15 -3.09
CA GLY A 96 -26.77 -1.30 -3.19
C GLY A 96 -25.48 -1.96 -2.73
N TYR A 97 -25.44 -3.27 -2.92
CA TYR A 97 -24.31 -4.12 -2.57
C TYR A 97 -23.72 -4.73 -3.84
N TYR A 98 -22.41 -4.50 -4.05
CA TYR A 98 -21.73 -4.83 -5.30
C TYR A 98 -20.45 -5.61 -5.05
N MET A 99 -20.03 -6.38 -6.06
CA MET A 99 -18.74 -7.07 -6.07
C MET A 99 -18.12 -7.08 -7.46
N LEU A 100 -16.78 -7.13 -7.47
CA LEU A 100 -15.99 -7.41 -8.66
C LEU A 100 -14.78 -8.25 -8.24
N VAL A 101 -14.43 -9.24 -9.06
CA VAL A 101 -13.16 -9.96 -8.95
C VAL A 101 -12.17 -9.27 -9.88
N ASP A 102 -11.31 -8.46 -9.29
CA ASP A 102 -10.38 -7.57 -9.99
C ASP A 102 -9.00 -8.18 -10.16
N GLN A 103 -8.33 -7.77 -11.22
CA GLN A 103 -6.87 -7.86 -11.27
C GLN A 103 -6.27 -6.95 -10.20
N SER A 104 -5.39 -7.49 -9.38
CA SER A 104 -4.66 -6.75 -8.36
C SER A 104 -3.15 -6.86 -8.56
N TYR A 105 -2.43 -5.93 -7.96
CA TYR A 105 -1.00 -5.76 -8.15
C TYR A 105 -0.31 -5.47 -6.82
N CYS A 106 0.88 -6.09 -6.64
CA CYS A 106 1.75 -5.82 -5.50
C CYS A 106 2.35 -4.41 -5.56
N LEU A 107 2.38 -3.76 -4.41
CA LEU A 107 3.02 -2.45 -4.23
C LEU A 107 4.16 -2.43 -3.21
N HIS A 108 4.64 -3.59 -2.77
CA HIS A 108 5.71 -3.68 -1.78
C HIS A 108 6.56 -4.93 -2.02
N ALA A 109 7.75 -4.76 -2.55
CA ALA A 109 8.66 -5.87 -2.82
C ALA A 109 9.22 -6.49 -1.53
N GLY A 110 9.59 -7.79 -1.58
CA GLY A 110 10.22 -8.47 -0.46
C GLY A 110 9.29 -8.74 0.73
N THR A 111 7.98 -8.81 0.51
CA THR A 111 6.98 -9.15 1.51
C THR A 111 6.14 -10.34 1.06
N HIS A 112 5.44 -10.98 2.00
CA HIS A 112 4.66 -12.19 1.72
C HIS A 112 3.37 -11.88 0.98
N GLY A 113 2.95 -12.77 0.10
CA GLY A 113 1.65 -12.69 -0.56
C GLY A 113 0.47 -12.74 0.43
N PRO A 114 -0.75 -12.35 -0.01
CA PRO A 114 -1.96 -12.55 0.77
C PRO A 114 -2.17 -14.03 1.14
N GLY A 115 -2.72 -14.28 2.32
CA GLY A 115 -3.02 -15.64 2.78
C GLY A 115 -3.25 -15.69 4.28
N GLY A 116 -3.48 -16.90 4.82
CA GLY A 116 -3.55 -17.12 6.25
C GLY A 116 -4.74 -16.48 6.99
N GLY A 117 -5.76 -16.01 6.28
CA GLY A 117 -6.93 -15.38 6.89
C GLY A 117 -6.74 -13.92 7.32
N ASP A 118 -5.59 -13.31 7.00
CA ASP A 118 -5.34 -11.89 7.29
C ASP A 118 -6.30 -11.00 6.51
N GLY A 119 -6.89 -10.02 7.21
CA GLY A 119 -7.75 -9.01 6.63
C GLY A 119 -6.99 -7.83 6.06
N TYR A 120 -7.68 -7.11 5.18
CA TYR A 120 -7.18 -5.93 4.49
C TYR A 120 -8.10 -4.73 4.73
N LEU A 121 -7.51 -3.56 4.88
CA LEU A 121 -8.20 -2.30 5.11
C LEU A 121 -7.98 -1.35 3.94
N TYR A 122 -8.90 -0.41 3.73
CA TYR A 122 -8.73 0.66 2.76
C TYR A 122 -7.77 1.74 3.26
N ALA A 123 -6.90 2.20 2.38
CA ALA A 123 -6.16 3.46 2.53
C ALA A 123 -5.94 4.13 1.17
N PRO A 124 -5.84 5.48 1.10
CA PRO A 124 -5.49 6.17 -0.13
C PRO A 124 -4.01 5.91 -0.49
N PRO A 125 -3.64 5.90 -1.78
CA PRO A 125 -2.25 5.86 -2.20
C PRO A 125 -1.51 7.12 -1.75
N LYS A 126 -0.23 6.97 -1.40
CA LYS A 126 0.70 8.05 -1.02
C LYS A 126 2.06 7.80 -1.67
N GLY A 127 2.90 8.81 -1.68
CA GLY A 127 4.27 8.73 -2.17
C GLY A 127 4.48 9.49 -3.49
N PRO A 128 5.75 9.77 -3.84
CA PRO A 128 6.09 10.60 -4.99
C PRO A 128 5.69 9.99 -6.33
N ALA A 129 5.50 8.67 -6.43
CA ALA A 129 5.07 7.99 -7.64
C ALA A 129 3.57 7.64 -7.66
N GLN A 130 2.77 8.08 -6.68
CA GLN A 130 1.35 7.74 -6.59
C GLN A 130 0.59 8.04 -7.90
N ASP A 131 0.83 9.21 -8.50
CA ASP A 131 0.15 9.62 -9.74
C ASP A 131 0.51 8.70 -10.91
N ALA A 132 1.77 8.28 -11.02
CA ALA A 132 2.19 7.35 -12.06
C ALA A 132 1.56 5.96 -11.86
N VAL A 133 1.55 5.45 -10.63
CA VAL A 133 0.91 4.16 -10.28
C VAL A 133 -0.59 4.19 -10.60
N MET A 134 -1.31 5.21 -10.14
CA MET A 134 -2.74 5.37 -10.44
C MET A 134 -3.00 5.47 -11.94
N THR A 135 -2.17 6.22 -12.68
CA THR A 135 -2.28 6.37 -14.13
C THR A 135 -2.09 5.05 -14.85
N ILE A 136 -1.09 4.24 -14.47
CA ILE A 136 -0.86 2.90 -15.03
C ILE A 136 -2.12 2.04 -14.85
N VAL A 137 -2.64 1.98 -13.64
CA VAL A 137 -3.79 1.14 -13.30
C VAL A 137 -5.06 1.58 -14.04
N ARG A 138 -5.36 2.88 -14.08
CA ARG A 138 -6.50 3.43 -14.83
C ARG A 138 -6.40 3.18 -16.32
N ASN A 139 -5.26 3.53 -16.93
CA ASN A 139 -5.07 3.39 -18.37
C ASN A 139 -5.08 1.93 -18.82
N SER A 140 -4.69 1.00 -17.95
CA SER A 140 -4.72 -0.42 -18.25
C SER A 140 -6.12 -0.96 -18.53
N VAL A 141 -7.18 -0.31 -18.00
CA VAL A 141 -8.58 -0.71 -18.20
C VAL A 141 -8.94 -0.68 -19.68
N ASN A 142 -8.46 0.33 -20.39
CA ASN A 142 -8.72 0.54 -21.81
C ASN A 142 -7.64 -0.10 -22.72
N ARG A 143 -6.79 -0.95 -22.15
CA ARG A 143 -5.69 -1.66 -22.84
C ARG A 143 -5.71 -3.15 -22.52
N PRO A 144 -6.79 -3.87 -22.87
CA PRO A 144 -6.95 -5.27 -22.50
C PRO A 144 -5.88 -6.19 -23.13
N GLU A 145 -5.20 -5.73 -24.17
CA GLU A 145 -4.09 -6.44 -24.82
C GLU A 145 -2.79 -6.42 -24.00
N ILE A 146 -2.63 -5.50 -23.07
CA ILE A 146 -1.47 -5.51 -22.14
C ILE A 146 -1.72 -6.57 -21.08
N GLN A 147 -0.80 -7.51 -20.96
CA GLN A 147 -0.94 -8.61 -20.00
C GLN A 147 -0.79 -8.10 -18.57
N GLN A 148 -1.45 -8.75 -17.62
CA GLN A 148 -1.38 -8.37 -16.20
C GLN A 148 0.06 -8.41 -15.66
N HIS A 149 0.85 -9.40 -16.07
CA HIS A 149 2.24 -9.51 -15.63
C HIS A 149 3.12 -8.35 -16.13
N ASP A 150 2.87 -7.80 -17.33
CA ASP A 150 3.61 -6.65 -17.84
C ASP A 150 3.31 -5.38 -17.04
N ILE A 151 2.06 -5.22 -16.62
CA ILE A 151 1.65 -4.12 -15.71
C ILE A 151 2.35 -4.29 -14.36
N GLN A 152 2.39 -5.52 -13.82
CA GLN A 152 3.07 -5.79 -12.56
C GLN A 152 4.57 -5.52 -12.65
N LEU A 153 5.23 -5.90 -13.74
CA LEU A 153 6.65 -5.59 -13.97
C LEU A 153 6.91 -4.08 -13.99
N LEU A 154 6.03 -3.31 -14.63
CA LEU A 154 6.14 -1.86 -14.67
C LEU A 154 5.96 -1.25 -13.27
N LEU A 155 5.03 -1.75 -12.48
CA LEU A 155 4.84 -1.34 -11.09
C LEU A 155 6.05 -1.70 -10.22
N TRP A 156 6.63 -2.90 -10.39
CA TRP A 156 7.87 -3.27 -9.69
C TRP A 156 9.05 -2.41 -10.11
N ALA A 157 9.13 -1.99 -11.38
CA ALA A 157 10.17 -1.06 -11.82
C ALA A 157 10.08 0.30 -11.08
N ILE A 158 8.86 0.80 -10.85
CA ILE A 158 8.62 2.02 -10.07
C ILE A 158 9.02 1.81 -8.60
N ILE A 159 8.56 0.71 -7.98
CA ILE A 159 8.87 0.38 -6.59
C ILE A 159 10.37 0.22 -6.38
N ALA A 160 11.03 -0.51 -7.27
CA ALA A 160 12.48 -0.71 -7.25
C ALA A 160 13.27 0.53 -7.68
N ARG A 161 12.62 1.63 -8.08
CA ARG A 161 13.24 2.87 -8.57
C ARG A 161 14.22 2.62 -9.71
N ALA A 162 13.86 1.71 -10.62
CA ALA A 162 14.65 1.41 -11.80
C ALA A 162 14.66 2.60 -12.76
N LYS A 163 15.81 2.83 -13.42
CA LYS A 163 15.91 3.83 -14.51
C LYS A 163 15.09 3.34 -15.69
N PHE A 164 14.12 4.12 -16.13
CA PHE A 164 13.26 3.77 -17.26
C PHE A 164 14.07 3.50 -18.54
N GLU A 165 15.12 4.27 -18.77
CA GLU A 165 16.03 4.10 -19.92
C GLU A 165 16.76 2.75 -19.95
N ASN A 166 16.89 2.09 -18.81
CA ASN A 166 17.57 0.79 -18.67
C ASN A 166 16.60 -0.42 -18.74
N LEU A 167 15.29 -0.19 -18.81
CA LEU A 167 14.29 -1.26 -18.92
C LEU A 167 14.36 -1.93 -20.30
N SER A 168 13.82 -3.14 -20.42
CA SER A 168 13.68 -3.82 -21.71
C SER A 168 12.83 -3.01 -22.71
N THR A 169 13.02 -3.26 -24.01
CA THR A 169 12.26 -2.58 -25.08
C THR A 169 10.75 -2.81 -24.91
N GLU A 170 10.35 -4.04 -24.55
CA GLU A 170 8.96 -4.44 -24.33
C GLU A 170 8.35 -3.65 -23.18
N LEU A 171 9.06 -3.56 -22.06
CA LEU A 171 8.57 -2.84 -20.87
C LEU A 171 8.53 -1.32 -21.10
N LYS A 172 9.47 -0.77 -21.87
CA LYS A 172 9.41 0.61 -22.34
C LYS A 172 8.17 0.88 -23.20
N ALA A 173 7.84 -0.05 -24.10
CA ALA A 173 6.65 0.06 -24.93
C ALA A 173 5.36 0.02 -24.08
N VAL A 174 5.29 -0.86 -23.08
CA VAL A 174 4.17 -0.90 -22.13
C VAL A 174 4.06 0.42 -21.38
N ALA A 175 5.15 0.92 -20.84
CA ALA A 175 5.17 2.18 -20.09
C ALA A 175 4.75 3.38 -20.96
N ALA A 176 5.23 3.46 -22.20
CA ALA A 176 4.85 4.53 -23.13
C ALA A 176 3.35 4.52 -23.50
N ARG A 177 2.66 3.38 -23.39
CA ARG A 177 1.22 3.25 -23.62
C ARG A 177 0.37 3.58 -22.38
N LEU A 178 0.96 3.49 -21.19
CA LEU A 178 0.26 3.66 -19.90
C LEU A 178 0.59 4.97 -19.19
N LEU A 179 1.72 5.59 -19.50
CA LEU A 179 2.23 6.80 -18.83
C LEU A 179 2.43 7.96 -19.83
N THR A 180 2.34 9.17 -19.30
CA THR A 180 2.69 10.37 -20.05
C THR A 180 4.22 10.57 -20.10
N PRO A 181 4.76 11.30 -21.10
CA PRO A 181 6.20 11.63 -21.16
C PRO A 181 6.70 12.34 -19.90
N ARG A 182 5.86 13.19 -19.28
CA ARG A 182 6.19 13.89 -18.02
C ARG A 182 6.37 12.91 -16.85
N GLN A 183 5.50 11.92 -16.74
CA GLN A 183 5.59 10.88 -15.71
C GLN A 183 6.83 10.01 -15.91
N LEU A 184 7.11 9.59 -17.15
CA LEU A 184 8.33 8.84 -17.49
C LEU A 184 9.61 9.60 -17.12
N ALA A 185 9.68 10.88 -17.47
CA ALA A 185 10.79 11.74 -17.08
C ALA A 185 10.89 11.91 -15.54
N GLY A 186 9.75 11.94 -14.85
CA GLY A 186 9.68 11.97 -13.38
C GLY A 186 10.28 10.73 -12.75
N LEU A 187 9.95 9.54 -13.25
CA LEU A 187 10.47 8.27 -12.76
C LEU A 187 11.99 8.16 -12.92
N ASN A 188 12.56 8.63 -14.05
CA ASN A 188 14.02 8.66 -14.23
C ASN A 188 14.74 9.55 -13.20
N ARG A 189 14.14 10.69 -12.81
CA ARG A 189 14.73 11.58 -11.80
C ARG A 189 14.74 10.99 -10.39
N THR A 190 13.82 10.08 -10.07
CA THR A 190 13.71 9.40 -8.77
C THR A 190 14.39 8.05 -8.74
N ALA A 191 15.01 7.63 -9.84
CA ALA A 191 15.73 6.37 -9.93
C ALA A 191 16.95 6.34 -8.99
N LEU A 192 17.26 5.15 -8.49
CA LEU A 192 18.40 4.92 -7.60
C LEU A 192 19.45 4.05 -8.27
N ASP A 193 20.69 4.31 -7.91
CA ASP A 193 21.79 3.39 -8.14
C ASP A 193 21.81 2.27 -7.07
N PHE A 194 22.70 1.30 -7.22
CA PHE A 194 22.86 0.22 -6.24
C PHE A 194 23.34 0.77 -4.90
N LEU A 195 22.77 0.28 -3.81
CA LEU A 195 23.21 0.62 -2.46
C LEU A 195 24.51 -0.12 -2.13
N PRO A 196 25.51 0.54 -1.53
CA PRO A 196 26.72 -0.11 -1.06
C PRO A 196 26.41 -1.17 0.01
N ALA A 197 27.18 -2.26 0.04
CA ALA A 197 26.99 -3.35 1.00
C ALA A 197 27.09 -2.88 2.46
N GLU A 198 27.94 -1.90 2.74
CA GLU A 198 28.09 -1.32 4.08
C GLU A 198 26.81 -0.65 4.58
N VAL A 199 26.04 -0.02 3.67
CA VAL A 199 24.75 0.59 3.97
C VAL A 199 23.71 -0.49 4.24
N MET A 200 23.65 -1.50 3.37
CA MET A 200 22.73 -2.65 3.51
C MET A 200 22.94 -3.40 4.83
N ASN A 201 24.19 -3.64 5.22
CA ASN A 201 24.54 -4.37 6.44
C ASN A 201 24.15 -3.62 7.73
N ARG A 202 23.99 -2.30 7.68
CA ARG A 202 23.58 -1.47 8.83
C ARG A 202 22.06 -1.36 8.97
N MET A 203 21.29 -1.87 8.02
CA MET A 203 19.82 -1.80 8.07
C MET A 203 19.24 -2.84 9.03
N PRO A 204 18.16 -2.51 9.78
CA PRO A 204 17.35 -3.50 10.48
C PRO A 204 16.83 -4.59 9.53
N GLY A 205 16.75 -5.84 10.00
CA GLY A 205 16.42 -7.01 9.17
C GLY A 205 15.25 -6.82 8.21
N PRO A 206 14.05 -6.37 8.66
CA PRO A 206 12.90 -6.18 7.77
C PRO A 206 13.13 -5.12 6.68
N LEU A 207 13.80 -4.00 7.00
CA LEU A 207 14.13 -2.97 6.01
C LEU A 207 15.18 -3.45 5.02
N ARG A 208 16.16 -4.20 5.48
CA ARG A 208 17.20 -4.79 4.62
C ARG A 208 16.59 -5.77 3.64
N GLN A 209 15.67 -6.63 4.07
CA GLN A 209 14.97 -7.59 3.21
C GLN A 209 14.24 -6.88 2.05
N VAL A 210 13.53 -5.80 2.33
CA VAL A 210 12.86 -4.99 1.30
C VAL A 210 13.88 -4.35 0.35
N ALA A 211 14.94 -3.75 0.89
CA ALA A 211 15.98 -3.11 0.09
C ALA A 211 16.74 -4.09 -0.82
N GLU A 212 17.03 -5.30 -0.33
CA GLU A 212 17.62 -6.40 -1.10
C GLU A 212 16.68 -6.86 -2.23
N ALA A 213 15.38 -7.00 -1.95
CA ALA A 213 14.38 -7.34 -2.95
C ALA A 213 14.27 -6.27 -4.05
N GLU A 214 14.19 -4.99 -3.68
CA GLU A 214 14.16 -3.88 -4.65
C GLU A 214 15.43 -3.82 -5.50
N GLN A 215 16.61 -4.02 -4.90
CA GLN A 215 17.88 -4.04 -5.62
C GLN A 215 17.96 -5.23 -6.59
N SER A 216 17.51 -6.40 -6.17
CA SER A 216 17.45 -7.60 -7.02
C SER A 216 16.47 -7.42 -8.17
N LEU A 217 15.28 -6.89 -7.92
CA LEU A 217 14.31 -6.54 -8.97
C LEU A 217 14.90 -5.56 -9.98
N ARG A 218 15.55 -4.50 -9.50
CA ARG A 218 16.19 -3.49 -10.36
C ARG A 218 17.23 -4.12 -11.28
N SER A 219 18.06 -4.99 -10.73
CA SER A 219 19.04 -5.76 -11.51
C SER A 219 18.37 -6.62 -12.59
N MET A 220 17.39 -7.43 -12.21
CA MET A 220 16.70 -8.34 -13.15
C MET A 220 15.91 -7.58 -14.23
N LEU A 221 15.27 -6.47 -13.89
CA LEU A 221 14.53 -5.62 -14.84
C LEU A 221 15.43 -4.99 -15.91
N THR A 222 16.72 -4.79 -15.59
CA THR A 222 17.71 -4.22 -16.52
C THR A 222 18.53 -5.26 -17.26
N SER A 223 18.75 -6.45 -16.66
CA SER A 223 19.53 -7.54 -17.27
C SER A 223 18.68 -8.59 -18.00
N GLY A 224 17.35 -8.50 -17.95
CA GLY A 224 16.45 -9.41 -18.66
C GLY A 224 16.09 -10.68 -17.88
N GLY A 225 15.93 -10.60 -16.56
CA GLY A 225 15.40 -11.69 -15.74
C GLY A 225 13.99 -12.12 -16.13
N SER A 226 13.61 -13.36 -15.86
CA SER A 226 12.26 -13.86 -16.12
C SER A 226 11.25 -13.32 -15.10
N PHE A 227 9.96 -13.25 -15.49
CA PHE A 227 8.88 -12.85 -14.58
C PHE A 227 8.86 -13.70 -13.30
N SER A 228 9.01 -15.03 -13.43
CA SER A 228 8.97 -15.94 -12.28
C SER A 228 10.13 -15.76 -11.29
N GLU A 229 11.30 -15.32 -11.77
CA GLU A 229 12.42 -14.96 -10.88
C GLU A 229 12.14 -13.66 -10.14
N MET A 230 11.65 -12.65 -10.83
CA MET A 230 11.25 -11.37 -10.22
C MET A 230 10.10 -11.55 -9.22
N GLU A 231 9.11 -12.38 -9.56
CA GLU A 231 7.99 -12.72 -8.67
C GLU A 231 8.46 -13.35 -7.36
N ARG A 232 9.39 -14.32 -7.41
CA ARG A 232 9.94 -14.95 -6.20
C ARG A 232 10.68 -13.98 -5.28
N VAL A 233 11.28 -12.95 -5.84
CA VAL A 233 11.95 -11.88 -5.07
C VAL A 233 10.94 -10.88 -4.53
N ALA A 234 9.98 -10.49 -5.35
CA ALA A 234 8.99 -9.49 -4.97
C ALA A 234 7.96 -10.03 -3.96
N VAL A 235 7.53 -11.28 -4.12
CA VAL A 235 6.46 -11.91 -3.35
C VAL A 235 7.01 -13.16 -2.66
N LEU A 236 7.31 -13.03 -1.38
CA LEU A 236 7.86 -14.13 -0.61
C LEU A 236 6.84 -15.25 -0.41
N ALA A 237 7.29 -16.48 -0.58
CA ALA A 237 6.52 -17.67 -0.29
C ALA A 237 6.46 -17.97 1.23
N GLY A 238 5.54 -18.84 1.62
CA GLY A 238 5.44 -19.36 2.98
C GLY A 238 4.62 -18.49 3.92
N MET A 239 4.72 -18.80 5.21
CA MET A 239 3.98 -18.14 6.28
C MET A 239 4.58 -16.76 6.57
N ALA A 240 3.76 -15.71 6.52
CA ALA A 240 4.19 -14.38 6.87
C ALA A 240 4.42 -14.26 8.39
N PRO A 241 5.62 -13.90 8.86
CA PRO A 241 5.81 -13.53 10.25
C PRO A 241 4.98 -12.28 10.57
N ARG A 242 4.65 -12.07 11.84
CA ARG A 242 3.97 -10.85 12.24
C ARG A 242 4.97 -9.69 12.23
N GLY A 243 4.79 -8.75 11.30
CA GLY A 243 5.65 -7.58 11.19
C GLY A 243 5.41 -6.53 12.28
N PRO A 244 6.36 -5.60 12.48
CA PRO A 244 6.20 -4.52 13.46
C PRO A 244 4.97 -3.65 13.17
N GLY A 245 4.18 -3.34 14.19
CA GLY A 245 2.97 -2.52 14.07
C GLY A 245 1.77 -3.25 13.46
N SER A 246 1.85 -4.57 13.25
CA SER A 246 0.71 -5.39 12.81
C SER A 246 -0.46 -5.31 13.79
N VAL A 247 -1.67 -5.29 13.26
CA VAL A 247 -2.92 -5.37 14.00
C VAL A 247 -3.74 -6.55 13.52
N ASP A 248 -4.60 -7.10 14.40
CA ASP A 248 -5.53 -8.16 14.01
C ASP A 248 -6.67 -7.54 13.21
N VAL A 249 -6.76 -7.95 11.96
CA VAL A 249 -7.83 -7.56 11.04
C VAL A 249 -8.46 -8.84 10.52
N PRO A 250 -9.72 -9.11 10.83
CA PRO A 250 -10.43 -10.26 10.28
C PRO A 250 -10.51 -10.20 8.76
N SER A 251 -10.44 -11.34 8.09
CA SER A 251 -10.65 -11.42 6.64
C SER A 251 -12.02 -10.89 6.26
N GLY A 252 -12.09 -10.07 5.22
CA GLY A 252 -13.34 -9.47 4.74
C GLY A 252 -13.90 -8.36 5.63
N ARG A 253 -13.09 -7.79 6.52
CA ARG A 253 -13.48 -6.62 7.31
C ARG A 253 -13.86 -5.43 6.44
N TRP A 254 -14.95 -4.76 6.77
CA TRP A 254 -15.35 -3.51 6.14
C TRP A 254 -14.49 -2.31 6.58
N SER A 255 -14.14 -1.46 5.62
CA SER A 255 -13.61 -0.12 5.84
C SER A 255 -14.66 0.89 5.42
N ALA A 256 -14.86 1.94 6.23
CA ALA A 256 -15.72 3.05 5.89
C ALA A 256 -14.94 4.07 5.03
N HIS A 257 -15.40 4.32 3.81
CA HIS A 257 -14.80 5.33 2.94
C HIS A 257 -15.31 6.74 3.30
N PRO A 258 -14.47 7.79 3.22
CA PRO A 258 -14.88 9.18 3.53
C PRO A 258 -16.09 9.67 2.72
N ASP A 259 -16.28 9.17 1.52
CA ASP A 259 -17.43 9.53 0.67
C ASP A 259 -18.74 8.88 1.12
N GLY A 260 -18.73 8.00 2.12
CA GLY A 260 -19.95 7.46 2.73
C GLY A 260 -20.38 6.10 2.19
N TYR A 261 -19.51 5.35 1.54
CA TYR A 261 -19.71 3.92 1.23
C TYR A 261 -18.76 3.05 2.04
N PHE A 262 -18.97 1.74 1.99
CA PHE A 262 -18.12 0.76 2.64
C PHE A 262 -17.44 -0.11 1.59
N ILE A 263 -16.18 -0.48 1.86
CA ILE A 263 -15.36 -1.32 0.99
C ILE A 263 -14.68 -2.42 1.80
N ARG A 264 -14.59 -3.62 1.23
CA ARG A 264 -13.78 -4.70 1.78
C ARG A 264 -13.03 -5.46 0.70
N TYR A 265 -11.90 -6.04 1.08
CA TYR A 265 -11.00 -6.75 0.19
C TYR A 265 -10.86 -8.19 0.64
N ILE A 266 -10.95 -9.11 -0.31
CA ILE A 266 -10.80 -10.56 -0.09
C ILE A 266 -9.84 -11.06 -1.18
N PRO A 267 -8.51 -10.89 -0.97
CA PRO A 267 -7.52 -11.36 -1.94
C PRO A 267 -7.47 -12.89 -2.01
N SER A 268 -7.35 -13.43 -3.23
CA SER A 268 -7.03 -14.84 -3.50
C SER A 268 -5.64 -14.95 -4.14
N GLY A 269 -4.61 -14.52 -3.42
CA GLY A 269 -3.29 -14.25 -3.94
C GLY A 269 -3.09 -12.76 -4.25
N TYR A 270 -1.90 -12.39 -4.74
CA TYR A 270 -1.57 -10.98 -4.97
C TYR A 270 -2.14 -10.44 -6.29
N SER A 271 -2.44 -11.32 -7.24
CA SER A 271 -2.88 -10.95 -8.60
C SER A 271 -4.40 -10.86 -8.76
N THR A 272 -5.15 -11.31 -7.76
CA THR A 272 -6.60 -11.37 -7.82
C THR A 272 -7.21 -10.97 -6.47
N THR A 273 -8.11 -10.01 -6.49
CA THR A 273 -8.82 -9.58 -5.27
C THR A 273 -10.31 -9.46 -5.57
N ARG A 274 -11.14 -10.12 -4.75
CA ARG A 274 -12.56 -9.80 -4.71
C ARG A 274 -12.75 -8.55 -3.89
N VAL A 275 -13.26 -7.50 -4.52
CA VAL A 275 -13.64 -6.24 -3.89
C VAL A 275 -15.15 -6.22 -3.76
N GLU A 276 -15.63 -5.83 -2.60
CA GLU A 276 -17.05 -5.63 -2.36
C GLU A 276 -17.31 -4.20 -1.87
N LEU A 277 -18.35 -3.58 -2.41
CA LEU A 277 -18.80 -2.24 -2.07
C LEU A 277 -20.24 -2.28 -1.56
N TRP A 278 -20.49 -1.63 -0.44
CA TRP A 278 -21.84 -1.35 0.01
C TRP A 278 -22.09 0.14 0.07
N VAL A 279 -23.07 0.59 -0.73
CA VAL A 279 -23.48 1.99 -0.82
C VAL A 279 -24.88 2.09 -0.18
N PRO A 280 -24.98 2.61 1.06
CA PRO A 280 -26.26 2.77 1.73
C PRO A 280 -27.22 3.69 0.97
N GLN A 281 -28.51 3.51 1.15
CA GLN A 281 -29.54 4.46 0.71
C GLN A 281 -29.27 5.82 1.39
N GLY A 282 -29.31 6.91 0.60
CA GLY A 282 -29.02 8.25 1.09
C GLY A 282 -27.54 8.57 1.33
N SER A 283 -26.61 7.65 0.92
CA SER A 283 -25.18 7.91 1.00
C SER A 283 -24.76 9.10 0.13
N GLY A 284 -23.81 9.91 0.63
CA GLY A 284 -23.15 10.97 -0.13
C GLY A 284 -22.30 10.49 -1.30
N ALA A 285 -22.05 9.16 -1.38
CA ALA A 285 -21.33 8.53 -2.49
C ALA A 285 -22.18 8.36 -3.76
N ILE A 286 -23.51 8.45 -3.66
CA ILE A 286 -24.41 8.24 -4.81
C ILE A 286 -24.10 9.26 -5.90
N GLY A 287 -23.89 8.78 -7.13
CA GLY A 287 -23.50 9.59 -8.27
C GLY A 287 -22.00 9.93 -8.35
N ARG A 288 -21.21 9.64 -7.30
CA ARG A 288 -19.75 9.80 -7.33
C ARG A 288 -19.07 8.60 -7.99
N GLU A 289 -17.83 8.80 -8.41
CA GLU A 289 -17.00 7.74 -8.97
C GLU A 289 -16.37 6.90 -7.87
N TYR A 290 -16.49 5.58 -7.97
CA TYR A 290 -15.56 4.63 -7.39
C TYR A 290 -14.46 4.35 -8.40
N ASP A 291 -13.23 4.75 -8.10
CA ASP A 291 -12.06 4.48 -8.92
C ASP A 291 -11.09 3.56 -8.15
N PRO A 292 -10.98 2.27 -8.51
CA PRO A 292 -10.10 1.32 -7.83
C PRO A 292 -8.65 1.79 -7.72
N ALA A 293 -8.15 2.56 -8.69
CA ALA A 293 -6.78 3.05 -8.69
C ALA A 293 -6.46 4.01 -7.54
N THR A 294 -7.47 4.58 -6.88
CA THR A 294 -7.30 5.46 -5.73
C THR A 294 -7.40 4.73 -4.39
N HIS A 295 -7.40 3.40 -4.41
CA HIS A 295 -7.64 2.57 -3.25
C HIS A 295 -6.53 1.54 -3.10
N ILE A 296 -5.86 1.54 -1.95
CA ILE A 296 -4.89 0.52 -1.58
C ILE A 296 -5.50 -0.40 -0.52
N ALA A 297 -5.45 -1.71 -0.78
CA ALA A 297 -5.72 -2.71 0.22
C ALA A 297 -4.48 -2.90 1.10
N VAL A 298 -4.56 -2.46 2.36
CA VAL A 298 -3.47 -2.51 3.33
C VAL A 298 -3.69 -3.68 4.27
N PRO A 299 -2.72 -4.62 4.39
CA PRO A 299 -2.86 -5.77 5.26
C PRO A 299 -2.78 -5.40 6.74
N GLY A 300 -3.53 -6.09 7.59
CA GLY A 300 -3.37 -6.02 9.03
C GLY A 300 -2.01 -6.53 9.51
N ASN A 301 -1.47 -7.56 8.85
CA ASN A 301 -0.09 -8.02 9.03
C ASN A 301 0.85 -7.25 8.10
N THR A 302 1.71 -6.41 8.67
CA THR A 302 2.62 -5.52 7.94
C THR A 302 3.73 -6.23 7.15
N SER A 303 3.93 -7.54 7.33
CA SER A 303 4.84 -8.36 6.52
C SER A 303 4.21 -8.87 5.22
N ARG A 304 2.95 -8.52 4.93
CA ARG A 304 2.25 -8.91 3.71
C ARG A 304 2.22 -7.79 2.67
N GLN A 305 1.93 -8.19 1.44
CA GLN A 305 1.78 -7.29 0.30
C GLN A 305 0.65 -6.28 0.49
N ARG A 306 0.90 -5.04 0.12
CA ARG A 306 -0.12 -4.03 -0.15
C ARG A 306 -0.56 -4.19 -1.59
N LEU A 307 -1.85 -4.07 -1.85
CA LEU A 307 -2.42 -4.33 -3.17
C LEU A 307 -3.18 -3.12 -3.68
N ILE A 308 -2.98 -2.80 -4.97
CA ILE A 308 -3.86 -1.91 -5.72
C ILE A 308 -4.69 -2.75 -6.69
N GLN A 309 -5.94 -2.37 -6.90
CA GLN A 309 -6.85 -3.05 -7.84
C GLN A 309 -7.04 -2.18 -9.08
N SER A 310 -7.25 -2.83 -10.23
CA SER A 310 -7.75 -2.17 -11.43
C SER A 310 -9.23 -2.48 -11.59
N ALA A 311 -9.94 -1.70 -12.38
CA ALA A 311 -11.30 -2.05 -12.77
C ALA A 311 -11.34 -3.11 -13.91
N ARG A 312 -10.28 -3.91 -14.06
CA ARG A 312 -10.19 -5.01 -15.04
C ARG A 312 -10.67 -6.30 -14.37
N PRO A 313 -11.78 -6.89 -14.84
CA PRO A 313 -12.20 -8.18 -14.32
C PRO A 313 -11.12 -9.23 -14.56
N GLN A 314 -10.89 -10.09 -13.56
CA GLN A 314 -10.07 -11.28 -13.75
C GLN A 314 -10.78 -12.21 -14.74
N ARG A 315 -10.07 -12.63 -15.78
CA ARG A 315 -10.58 -13.67 -16.67
C ARG A 315 -10.56 -15.00 -15.93
N THR A 316 -11.71 -15.61 -15.78
CA THR A 316 -11.88 -16.98 -15.25
C THR A 316 -11.45 -18.00 -16.28
#